data_e20efd9c71a4bfaf37ba2fd07faa41ec
#
_entry.id   e20efd9c71a4bfaf37ba2fd07faa41ec
#
_cell.length_a   1.000
_cell.length_b   1.000
_cell.length_c   1.000
_cell.angle_alpha   90.00
_cell.angle_beta   90.00
_cell.angle_gamma   90.00
#
_symmetry.space_group_name_H-M   'P 1'
#
loop_
_entity.id
_entity.type
_entity.pdbx_description
1 polymer ?
#
loop_
_entity_poly.entity_id
_entity_poly.type
_entity_poly.pdbx_seq_one_letter_code
_entity_poly.pdbx_strand_id
1 'polypeptide(L)'
;MSWADEDMTCTQCHTQNKADRKFCATCGQVLPNTCTQCGFRNDPGDRFCGGCSTSLAPLPRPGVNSNVFPSPTHSPAAYTPRHLAERIRAEQAALTARSLTDGERKTVTALFADLKGSTALIEGLDPEEARALIDPALQLMMDAVHRYEGYVAQALGDGIFALFGAPIAHEDHPQRALYAALRMQDEMRRYSNEVRLTHGVPLAMRVGVNTGEVVMRSIHKDDLRADYVPVGHATNLAARMEQMATPGSIVITENTKKLIEHYFELNMLGAAAIKGVEAPLNVYEVVGVGPLRTRLHVATRRGLSRFIGRQTELQQLQTAFDQANAGHGQIVGVTGEPGLGKSRLFYEFKPLSHRGVVLEASAVSHGSTSPYLPVIELLKSYFQIQPHEDERTRRERVIGKVLGLDRSLEKTLPYFFALLGIDEQSSPLAQMEIGRAHV
;
A
#
# COMPACT_ATOMS: atom_id res chain seq x y z
N MET A 1 16.75 8.55 -55.81
CA MET A 1 18.11 8.81 -55.37
C MET A 1 18.49 7.64 -54.47
N SER A 2 19.35 6.75 -55.03
CA SER A 2 19.82 5.53 -54.39
C SER A 2 20.80 5.93 -53.28
N TRP A 3 20.55 5.51 -52.07
CA TRP A 3 21.48 5.62 -50.96
C TRP A 3 22.60 4.58 -51.20
N ALA A 4 23.79 5.06 -51.51
CA ALA A 4 24.96 4.27 -51.81
C ALA A 4 25.41 3.49 -50.57
N ASP A 5 25.87 2.24 -50.82
CA ASP A 5 26.53 1.33 -49.91
C ASP A 5 27.79 1.99 -49.32
N GLU A 6 27.71 2.63 -48.18
CA GLU A 6 28.90 3.01 -47.41
C GLU A 6 29.35 1.84 -46.55
N ASP A 7 30.54 1.33 -46.83
CA ASP A 7 31.20 0.27 -46.07
C ASP A 7 31.40 0.68 -44.60
N MET A 8 31.07 -0.21 -43.67
CA MET A 8 31.19 0.02 -42.22
C MET A 8 32.51 -0.50 -41.66
N THR A 9 33.23 0.35 -40.91
CA THR A 9 34.49 -0.04 -40.27
C THR A 9 34.22 -0.66 -38.89
N CYS A 10 34.74 -1.83 -38.66
CA CYS A 10 34.67 -2.50 -37.36
C CYS A 10 35.43 -1.70 -36.30
N THR A 11 34.82 -1.41 -35.17
CA THR A 11 35.44 -0.65 -34.05
C THR A 11 36.54 -1.41 -33.31
N GLN A 12 36.58 -2.75 -33.45
CA GLN A 12 37.56 -3.60 -32.75
C GLN A 12 38.79 -3.95 -33.58
N CYS A 13 38.61 -4.29 -34.87
CA CYS A 13 39.74 -4.74 -35.73
C CYS A 13 39.95 -3.84 -36.96
N HIS A 14 39.21 -2.74 -37.09
CA HIS A 14 39.29 -1.75 -38.16
C HIS A 14 39.07 -2.30 -39.57
N THR A 15 38.54 -3.52 -39.71
CA THR A 15 38.20 -4.09 -41.02
C THR A 15 36.96 -3.44 -41.58
N GLN A 16 36.99 -3.07 -42.87
CA GLN A 16 35.84 -2.61 -43.59
C GLN A 16 34.86 -3.76 -43.87
N ASN A 17 33.60 -3.57 -43.56
CA ASN A 17 32.55 -4.55 -43.77
C ASN A 17 31.45 -3.93 -44.60
N LYS A 18 30.78 -4.75 -45.43
CA LYS A 18 29.60 -4.30 -46.18
C LYS A 18 28.51 -3.82 -45.27
N ALA A 19 27.80 -2.81 -45.70
CA ALA A 19 26.76 -2.13 -44.95
C ALA A 19 25.61 -3.02 -44.44
N ASP A 20 25.40 -4.19 -45.03
CA ASP A 20 24.35 -5.16 -44.71
C ASP A 20 24.73 -6.18 -43.60
N ARG A 21 25.99 -6.18 -43.15
CA ARG A 21 26.46 -7.15 -42.16
C ARG A 21 26.12 -6.76 -40.74
N LYS A 22 25.68 -7.75 -39.97
CA LYS A 22 25.44 -7.63 -38.52
C LYS A 22 26.71 -7.83 -37.67
N PHE A 23 27.67 -8.61 -38.22
CA PHE A 23 28.92 -8.98 -37.55
C PHE A 23 30.10 -8.71 -38.44
N CYS A 24 31.22 -8.34 -37.87
CA CYS A 24 32.50 -8.19 -38.57
C CYS A 24 32.97 -9.51 -39.19
N ALA A 25 33.35 -9.47 -40.49
CA ALA A 25 33.82 -10.66 -41.20
C ALA A 25 35.11 -11.25 -40.62
N THR A 26 35.90 -10.42 -39.95
CA THR A 26 37.25 -10.82 -39.47
C THR A 26 37.28 -11.22 -38.02
N CYS A 27 36.60 -10.47 -37.12
CA CYS A 27 36.69 -10.72 -35.67
C CYS A 27 35.35 -11.14 -35.04
N GLY A 28 34.26 -11.22 -35.80
CA GLY A 28 32.94 -11.61 -35.29
C GLY A 28 32.23 -10.57 -34.41
N GLN A 29 32.83 -9.40 -34.17
CA GLN A 29 32.24 -8.33 -33.36
C GLN A 29 30.95 -7.80 -34.00
N VAL A 30 29.94 -7.49 -33.17
CA VAL A 30 28.73 -6.82 -33.65
C VAL A 30 29.10 -5.46 -34.22
N LEU A 31 28.65 -5.17 -35.45
CA LEU A 31 28.93 -3.90 -36.11
C LEU A 31 28.02 -2.79 -35.51
N PRO A 32 28.51 -1.54 -35.43
CA PRO A 32 27.78 -0.44 -34.84
C PRO A 32 26.41 -0.23 -35.50
N ASN A 33 25.46 0.26 -34.74
CA ASN A 33 24.09 0.63 -35.15
C ASN A 33 23.15 -0.54 -35.51
N THR A 34 23.53 -1.78 -35.33
CA THR A 34 22.59 -2.91 -35.45
C THR A 34 22.00 -3.25 -34.08
N CYS A 35 20.66 -3.25 -33.97
CA CYS A 35 19.98 -3.63 -32.74
C CYS A 35 20.27 -5.09 -32.40
N THR A 36 20.79 -5.32 -31.19
CA THR A 36 21.12 -6.69 -30.70
C THR A 36 19.88 -7.54 -30.45
N GLN A 37 18.72 -6.91 -30.29
CA GLN A 37 17.48 -7.61 -29.95
C GLN A 37 16.66 -8.02 -31.19
N CYS A 38 16.56 -7.17 -32.23
CA CYS A 38 15.74 -7.47 -33.41
C CYS A 38 16.51 -7.45 -34.72
N GLY A 39 17.79 -7.07 -34.70
CA GLY A 39 18.64 -6.99 -35.88
C GLY A 39 18.32 -5.84 -36.84
N PHE A 40 17.45 -4.90 -36.43
CA PHE A 40 17.15 -3.72 -37.22
C PHE A 40 18.35 -2.78 -37.22
N ARG A 41 18.63 -2.20 -38.42
CA ARG A 41 19.74 -1.25 -38.62
C ARG A 41 19.24 0.14 -38.32
N ASN A 42 19.93 0.88 -37.48
CA ASN A 42 19.58 2.21 -37.04
C ASN A 42 20.62 3.23 -37.55
N ASP A 43 20.26 4.48 -37.66
CA ASP A 43 21.17 5.53 -38.06
C ASP A 43 22.21 5.86 -36.98
N PRO A 44 23.40 6.35 -37.35
CA PRO A 44 24.40 6.79 -36.39
C PRO A 44 23.84 7.95 -35.55
N GLY A 45 23.64 7.71 -34.26
CA GLY A 45 23.09 8.69 -33.34
C GLY A 45 21.68 8.38 -32.82
N ASP A 46 21.00 7.35 -33.36
CA ASP A 46 19.71 6.90 -32.82
C ASP A 46 19.87 6.39 -31.40
N ARG A 47 19.04 6.90 -30.50
CA ARG A 47 19.01 6.48 -29.09
C ARG A 47 18.14 5.26 -28.85
N PHE A 48 17.20 4.99 -29.75
CA PHE A 48 16.28 3.87 -29.68
C PHE A 48 16.15 3.20 -31.05
N CYS A 49 16.00 1.88 -31.06
CA CYS A 49 15.84 1.09 -32.27
C CYS A 49 14.52 1.43 -32.99
N GLY A 50 14.60 1.79 -34.26
CA GLY A 50 13.43 2.06 -35.09
C GLY A 50 12.54 0.82 -35.34
N GLY A 51 13.09 -0.41 -35.15
CA GLY A 51 12.36 -1.65 -35.37
C GLY A 51 11.66 -2.21 -34.13
N CYS A 52 12.24 -2.04 -32.93
CA CYS A 52 11.70 -2.65 -31.70
C CYS A 52 11.72 -1.71 -30.48
N SER A 53 12.07 -0.44 -30.68
CA SER A 53 12.14 0.59 -29.65
C SER A 53 13.10 0.33 -28.48
N THR A 54 13.99 -0.66 -28.60
CA THR A 54 15.04 -0.94 -27.60
C THR A 54 16.06 0.19 -27.61
N SER A 55 16.57 0.58 -26.44
CA SER A 55 17.64 1.58 -26.33
C SER A 55 18.93 1.09 -26.97
N LEU A 56 19.53 1.91 -27.83
CA LEU A 56 20.77 1.65 -28.56
C LEU A 56 21.99 2.30 -27.90
N ALA A 57 21.90 2.66 -26.60
CA ALA A 57 22.99 3.30 -25.88
C ALA A 57 24.31 2.53 -25.99
N PRO A 58 25.46 3.19 -26.25
CA PRO A 58 26.74 2.54 -26.39
C PRO A 58 27.15 1.86 -25.07
N LEU A 59 27.76 0.66 -25.18
CA LEU A 59 28.43 -0.01 -24.06
C LEU A 59 29.48 0.93 -23.45
N PRO A 60 29.61 0.99 -22.12
CA PRO A 60 30.59 1.84 -21.47
C PRO A 60 31.99 1.43 -21.87
N ARG A 61 32.82 2.38 -22.34
CA ARG A 61 34.24 2.17 -22.60
C ARG A 61 34.95 1.94 -21.27
N PRO A 62 35.82 0.94 -21.13
CA PRO A 62 36.66 0.81 -19.95
C PRO A 62 37.70 1.95 -19.93
N GLY A 63 37.64 2.83 -18.96
CA GLY A 63 38.70 3.77 -18.67
C GLY A 63 38.37 5.26 -18.63
N VAL A 64 37.16 5.68 -18.37
CA VAL A 64 36.88 7.04 -17.93
C VAL A 64 36.06 6.98 -16.64
N ASN A 65 36.65 7.43 -15.55
CA ASN A 65 35.96 7.70 -14.31
C ASN A 65 34.95 8.84 -14.54
N SER A 66 33.81 8.51 -15.08
CA SER A 66 32.60 9.31 -14.89
C SER A 66 31.92 8.72 -13.68
N ASN A 67 31.84 9.52 -12.64
CA ASN A 67 30.94 9.29 -11.52
C ASN A 67 29.49 9.28 -12.02
N VAL A 68 29.13 8.21 -12.72
CA VAL A 68 27.73 7.83 -12.91
C VAL A 68 27.38 7.17 -11.61
N PHE A 69 26.66 7.91 -10.75
CA PHE A 69 26.01 7.33 -9.59
C PHE A 69 25.27 6.08 -10.05
N PRO A 70 25.58 4.89 -9.52
CA PRO A 70 24.69 3.76 -9.68
C PRO A 70 23.42 4.17 -8.95
N SER A 71 22.34 4.40 -9.68
CA SER A 71 21.03 4.33 -9.06
C SER A 71 20.99 3.00 -8.33
N PRO A 72 20.90 2.95 -7.01
CA PRO A 72 20.77 1.69 -6.32
C PRO A 72 19.38 1.17 -6.71
N THR A 73 19.33 0.29 -7.70
CA THR A 73 18.18 -0.59 -7.92
C THR A 73 18.15 -1.52 -6.70
N HIS A 74 17.66 -1.00 -5.59
CA HIS A 74 17.40 -1.82 -4.43
C HIS A 74 16.35 -2.83 -4.86
N SER A 75 16.77 -4.09 -4.94
CA SER A 75 15.85 -5.23 -5.13
C SER A 75 14.76 -5.13 -4.07
N PRO A 76 13.48 -5.39 -4.39
CA PRO A 76 12.39 -5.44 -3.42
C PRO A 76 12.72 -6.22 -2.15
N ALA A 77 13.56 -7.25 -2.26
CA ALA A 77 14.06 -8.03 -1.12
C ALA A 77 14.89 -7.20 -0.11
N ALA A 78 15.49 -6.09 -0.51
CA ALA A 78 16.35 -5.29 0.36
C ALA A 78 15.58 -4.47 1.40
N TYR A 79 14.34 -4.08 1.08
CA TYR A 79 13.48 -3.29 1.97
C TYR A 79 12.25 -4.05 2.50
N THR A 80 12.00 -5.27 2.02
CA THR A 80 10.88 -6.09 2.52
C THR A 80 11.21 -6.67 3.91
N PRO A 81 10.37 -6.47 4.94
CA PRO A 81 10.57 -7.05 6.26
C PRO A 81 10.68 -8.57 6.23
N ARG A 82 11.52 -9.15 7.09
CA ARG A 82 11.83 -10.59 7.10
C ARG A 82 10.61 -11.49 7.13
N HIS A 83 9.66 -11.21 8.03
CA HIS A 83 8.43 -12.01 8.17
C HIS A 83 7.57 -11.99 6.88
N LEU A 84 7.54 -10.85 6.17
CA LEU A 84 6.82 -10.73 4.91
C LEU A 84 7.59 -11.44 3.78
N ALA A 85 8.91 -11.31 3.75
CA ALA A 85 9.76 -11.98 2.79
C ALA A 85 9.69 -13.52 2.91
N GLU A 86 9.59 -14.05 4.13
CA GLU A 86 9.42 -15.49 4.37
C GLU A 86 8.05 -15.99 3.87
N ARG A 87 6.98 -15.25 4.13
CA ARG A 87 5.64 -15.57 3.60
C ARG A 87 5.59 -15.51 2.07
N ILE A 88 6.22 -14.50 1.47
CA ILE A 88 6.32 -14.37 0.01
C ILE A 88 7.05 -15.59 -0.59
N ARG A 89 8.18 -16.00 0.01
CA ARG A 89 8.92 -17.20 -0.44
C ARG A 89 8.10 -18.48 -0.30
N ALA A 90 7.36 -18.64 0.79
CA ALA A 90 6.48 -19.78 0.99
C ALA A 90 5.37 -19.85 -0.08
N GLU A 91 4.76 -18.73 -0.40
CA GLU A 91 3.74 -18.64 -1.46
C GLU A 91 4.35 -18.92 -2.84
N GLN A 92 5.55 -18.42 -3.12
CA GLN A 92 6.30 -18.72 -4.35
C GLN A 92 6.58 -20.21 -4.49
N ALA A 93 7.08 -20.85 -3.44
CA ALA A 93 7.35 -22.27 -3.44
C ALA A 93 6.07 -23.09 -3.72
N ALA A 94 4.95 -22.69 -3.12
CA ALA A 94 3.65 -23.34 -3.36
C ALA A 94 3.16 -23.18 -4.81
N LEU A 95 3.38 -22.02 -5.43
CA LEU A 95 3.04 -21.75 -6.84
C LEU A 95 3.93 -22.57 -7.79
N THR A 96 5.22 -22.61 -7.53
CA THR A 96 6.18 -23.42 -8.32
C THR A 96 5.84 -24.90 -8.26
N ALA A 97 5.47 -25.40 -7.07
CA ALA A 97 5.06 -26.80 -6.89
C ALA A 97 3.79 -27.18 -7.68
N ARG A 98 2.95 -26.20 -8.03
CA ARG A 98 1.74 -26.37 -8.85
C ARG A 98 2.01 -26.33 -10.37
N SER A 99 3.27 -26.25 -10.81
CA SER A 99 3.70 -26.19 -12.23
C SER A 99 3.06 -25.06 -13.05
N LEU A 100 2.71 -23.93 -12.43
CA LEU A 100 2.17 -22.75 -13.10
C LEU A 100 3.32 -21.91 -13.68
N THR A 101 3.86 -22.35 -14.82
CA THR A 101 5.01 -21.72 -15.49
C THR A 101 4.63 -20.47 -16.31
N ASP A 102 3.35 -20.25 -16.61
CA ASP A 102 2.89 -19.26 -17.61
C ASP A 102 2.26 -17.96 -17.04
N GLY A 103 2.49 -17.69 -15.78
CA GLY A 103 1.92 -16.49 -15.14
C GLY A 103 0.49 -16.74 -14.62
N GLU A 104 0.27 -16.37 -13.38
CA GLU A 104 -1.03 -16.50 -12.73
C GLU A 104 -1.84 -15.22 -12.90
N ARG A 105 -3.10 -15.33 -13.35
CA ARG A 105 -4.04 -14.20 -13.36
C ARG A 105 -4.56 -13.98 -11.95
N LYS A 106 -4.31 -12.78 -11.41
CA LYS A 106 -4.78 -12.36 -10.07
C LYS A 106 -5.48 -11.01 -10.14
N THR A 107 -6.52 -10.85 -9.33
CA THR A 107 -7.08 -9.53 -9.04
C THR A 107 -6.26 -8.92 -7.92
N VAL A 108 -5.63 -7.77 -8.19
CA VAL A 108 -4.77 -7.05 -7.24
C VAL A 108 -5.21 -5.60 -7.13
N THR A 109 -4.79 -4.94 -6.07
CA THR A 109 -4.85 -3.48 -5.98
C THR A 109 -3.44 -2.93 -6.14
N ALA A 110 -3.25 -2.14 -7.18
CA ALA A 110 -2.04 -1.40 -7.46
C ALA A 110 -2.12 -0.02 -6.83
N LEU A 111 -1.03 0.41 -6.20
CA LEU A 111 -0.87 1.71 -5.56
C LEU A 111 0.41 2.37 -6.07
N PHE A 112 0.29 3.59 -6.58
CA PHE A 112 1.40 4.49 -6.86
C PHE A 112 1.36 5.65 -5.88
N ALA A 113 2.49 5.99 -5.31
CA ALA A 113 2.67 7.15 -4.45
C ALA A 113 3.94 7.90 -4.88
N ASP A 114 3.87 9.22 -4.98
CA ASP A 114 4.93 10.07 -5.51
C ASP A 114 4.97 11.42 -4.77
N LEU A 115 6.19 11.94 -4.55
CA LEU A 115 6.39 13.25 -3.92
C LEU A 115 6.21 14.38 -4.94
N LYS A 116 5.36 15.32 -4.62
CA LYS A 116 5.19 16.53 -5.44
C LYS A 116 6.14 17.63 -4.97
N GLY A 117 6.86 18.19 -5.94
CA GLY A 117 7.81 19.29 -5.66
C GLY A 117 9.21 18.83 -5.25
N SER A 118 9.47 17.54 -5.19
CA SER A 118 10.79 16.95 -4.94
C SER A 118 11.86 17.49 -5.87
N THR A 119 11.60 17.59 -7.18
CA THR A 119 12.53 18.12 -8.18
C THR A 119 12.93 19.56 -7.88
N ALA A 120 11.98 20.44 -7.54
CA ALA A 120 12.26 21.82 -7.20
C ALA A 120 12.99 21.95 -5.86
N LEU A 121 12.75 21.02 -4.92
CA LEU A 121 13.46 20.98 -3.64
C LEU A 121 14.92 20.55 -3.83
N ILE A 122 15.18 19.60 -4.74
CA ILE A 122 16.50 19.04 -5.00
C ILE A 122 17.38 19.99 -5.84
N GLU A 123 16.78 20.83 -6.67
CA GLU A 123 17.47 21.66 -7.67
C GLU A 123 18.53 22.62 -7.08
N GLY A 124 18.46 22.90 -5.76
CA GLY A 124 19.42 23.75 -5.05
C GLY A 124 20.24 23.07 -3.96
N LEU A 125 20.10 21.74 -3.80
CA LEU A 125 20.77 20.97 -2.75
C LEU A 125 21.88 20.08 -3.31
N ASP A 126 22.88 19.81 -2.47
CA ASP A 126 23.84 18.75 -2.78
C ASP A 126 23.13 17.37 -2.82
N PRO A 127 23.62 16.42 -3.65
CA PRO A 127 23.00 15.09 -3.79
C PRO A 127 22.81 14.33 -2.47
N GLU A 128 23.75 14.50 -1.52
CA GLU A 128 23.64 13.88 -0.19
C GLU A 128 22.54 14.53 0.64
N GLU A 129 22.39 15.84 0.59
CA GLU A 129 21.32 16.57 1.29
C GLU A 129 19.94 16.24 0.69
N ALA A 130 19.86 16.21 -0.65
CA ALA A 130 18.65 15.79 -1.35
C ALA A 130 18.21 14.38 -0.95
N ARG A 131 19.18 13.46 -0.86
CA ARG A 131 18.95 12.08 -0.42
C ARG A 131 18.49 12.01 1.02
N ALA A 132 19.11 12.77 1.93
CA ALA A 132 18.74 12.83 3.34
C ALA A 132 17.30 13.29 3.57
N LEU A 133 16.71 14.04 2.61
CA LEU A 133 15.31 14.47 2.64
C LEU A 133 14.36 13.47 1.99
N ILE A 134 14.79 12.78 0.95
CA ILE A 134 13.91 11.85 0.20
C ILE A 134 13.87 10.46 0.83
N ASP A 135 15.01 9.93 1.28
CA ASP A 135 15.06 8.56 1.85
C ASP A 135 14.10 8.36 3.03
N PRO A 136 13.94 9.28 4.00
CA PRO A 136 12.94 9.14 5.06
C PRO A 136 11.51 9.14 4.55
N ALA A 137 11.18 9.96 3.54
CA ALA A 137 9.85 9.99 2.92
C ALA A 137 9.53 8.66 2.22
N LEU A 138 10.48 8.10 1.48
CA LEU A 138 10.35 6.78 0.86
C LEU A 138 10.19 5.68 1.92
N GLN A 139 10.94 5.74 3.01
CA GLN A 139 10.82 4.78 4.10
C GLN A 139 9.43 4.81 4.74
N LEU A 140 8.87 6.01 5.01
CA LEU A 140 7.49 6.17 5.50
C LEU A 140 6.46 5.53 4.57
N MET A 141 6.63 5.73 3.25
CA MET A 141 5.74 5.11 2.26
C MET A 141 5.85 3.57 2.28
N MET A 142 7.07 3.04 2.30
CA MET A 142 7.32 1.59 2.34
C MET A 142 6.80 0.97 3.63
N ASP A 143 7.04 1.59 4.78
CA ASP A 143 6.57 1.11 6.08
C ASP A 143 5.03 1.07 6.15
N ALA A 144 4.36 2.06 5.57
CA ALA A 144 2.91 2.06 5.47
C ALA A 144 2.39 0.90 4.60
N VAL A 145 3.04 0.59 3.46
CA VAL A 145 2.70 -0.57 2.63
C VAL A 145 2.88 -1.87 3.39
N HIS A 146 4.06 -2.06 4.00
CA HIS A 146 4.40 -3.30 4.71
C HIS A 146 3.51 -3.54 5.94
N ARG A 147 3.12 -2.47 6.64
CA ARG A 147 2.20 -2.54 7.77
C ARG A 147 0.87 -3.19 7.42
N TYR A 148 0.39 -2.97 6.21
CA TYR A 148 -0.85 -3.57 5.70
C TYR A 148 -0.61 -4.81 4.82
N GLU A 149 0.57 -5.42 4.95
CA GLU A 149 0.99 -6.62 4.23
C GLU A 149 0.96 -6.47 2.70
N GLY A 150 1.18 -5.24 2.21
CA GLY A 150 1.42 -4.94 0.81
C GLY A 150 2.86 -5.26 0.41
N TYR A 151 3.08 -5.41 -0.88
CA TYR A 151 4.38 -5.66 -1.49
C TYR A 151 4.84 -4.44 -2.26
N VAL A 152 5.97 -3.85 -1.88
CA VAL A 152 6.61 -2.77 -2.64
C VAL A 152 7.34 -3.42 -3.81
N ALA A 153 6.78 -3.27 -4.99
CA ALA A 153 7.32 -3.87 -6.21
C ALA A 153 8.49 -3.06 -6.78
N GLN A 154 8.46 -1.72 -6.60
CA GLN A 154 9.50 -0.84 -7.11
C GLN A 154 9.56 0.46 -6.31
N ALA A 155 10.78 0.95 -6.06
CA ALA A 155 11.04 2.32 -5.67
C ALA A 155 11.45 3.13 -6.91
N LEU A 156 10.80 4.26 -7.15
CA LEU A 156 10.84 5.05 -8.38
C LEU A 156 11.43 6.46 -8.13
N GLY A 157 12.66 6.52 -7.65
CA GLY A 157 13.29 7.81 -7.34
C GLY A 157 12.70 8.45 -6.09
N ASP A 158 11.66 9.26 -6.23
CA ASP A 158 10.94 9.96 -5.16
C ASP A 158 9.55 9.39 -4.87
N GLY A 159 9.24 8.21 -5.41
CA GLY A 159 7.98 7.52 -5.24
C GLY A 159 8.10 6.01 -5.15
N ILE A 160 6.98 5.34 -4.93
CA ILE A 160 6.89 3.88 -4.87
C ILE A 160 5.75 3.34 -5.72
N PHE A 161 5.95 2.11 -6.19
CA PHE A 161 4.89 1.26 -6.73
C PHE A 161 4.69 0.05 -5.84
N ALA A 162 3.48 -0.16 -5.35
CA ALA A 162 3.14 -1.25 -4.46
C ALA A 162 1.92 -2.04 -4.94
N LEU A 163 1.86 -3.31 -4.50
CA LEU A 163 0.78 -4.25 -4.80
C LEU A 163 0.17 -4.80 -3.52
N PHE A 164 -1.15 -4.97 -3.52
CA PHE A 164 -1.91 -5.65 -2.49
C PHE A 164 -2.73 -6.77 -3.12
N GLY A 165 -2.75 -7.95 -2.49
CA GLY A 165 -3.37 -9.15 -3.04
C GLY A 165 -2.42 -10.03 -3.86
N ALA A 166 -1.19 -9.58 -4.07
CA ALA A 166 -0.08 -10.37 -4.61
C ALA A 166 1.26 -9.80 -4.09
N PRO A 167 2.26 -10.64 -3.86
CA PRO A 167 2.29 -12.11 -3.97
C PRO A 167 1.37 -12.80 -2.97
N ILE A 168 1.14 -12.22 -1.78
CA ILE A 168 0.28 -12.77 -0.74
C ILE A 168 -1.17 -12.39 -1.05
N ALA A 169 -2.04 -13.41 -1.14
CA ALA A 169 -3.45 -13.21 -1.41
C ALA A 169 -4.20 -12.73 -0.16
N HIS A 170 -4.97 -11.65 -0.31
CA HIS A 170 -5.88 -11.12 0.71
C HIS A 170 -7.20 -10.76 0.06
N GLU A 171 -8.32 -11.20 0.62
CA GLU A 171 -9.64 -10.81 0.11
C GLU A 171 -9.94 -9.30 0.31
N ASP A 172 -9.33 -8.70 1.34
CA ASP A 172 -9.47 -7.30 1.71
C ASP A 172 -8.35 -6.41 1.15
N HIS A 173 -7.68 -6.85 0.07
CA HIS A 173 -6.57 -6.12 -0.53
C HIS A 173 -6.91 -4.66 -0.94
N PRO A 174 -8.13 -4.30 -1.41
CA PRO A 174 -8.45 -2.90 -1.70
C PRO A 174 -8.54 -2.04 -0.44
N GLN A 175 -9.10 -2.58 0.64
CA GLN A 175 -9.17 -1.88 1.93
C GLN A 175 -7.78 -1.66 2.50
N ARG A 176 -6.91 -2.68 2.48
CA ARG A 176 -5.52 -2.60 2.93
C ARG A 176 -4.73 -1.53 2.19
N ALA A 177 -4.88 -1.46 0.86
CA ALA A 177 -4.24 -0.44 0.05
C ALA A 177 -4.66 0.98 0.45
N LEU A 178 -5.94 1.20 0.73
CA LEU A 178 -6.43 2.51 1.14
C LEU A 178 -6.08 2.87 2.57
N TYR A 179 -6.05 1.92 3.50
CA TYR A 179 -5.52 2.17 4.84
C TYR A 179 -4.03 2.53 4.80
N ALA A 180 -3.24 1.85 3.94
CA ALA A 180 -1.85 2.20 3.71
C ALA A 180 -1.72 3.61 3.13
N ALA A 181 -2.52 3.96 2.12
CA ALA A 181 -2.53 5.29 1.50
C ALA A 181 -2.89 6.41 2.49
N LEU A 182 -3.92 6.22 3.31
CA LEU A 182 -4.30 7.20 4.35
C LEU A 182 -3.20 7.37 5.39
N ARG A 183 -2.58 6.26 5.83
CA ARG A 183 -1.46 6.31 6.76
C ARG A 183 -0.26 7.03 6.15
N MET A 184 0.08 6.76 4.89
CA MET A 184 1.14 7.49 4.18
C MET A 184 0.89 9.00 4.22
N GLN A 185 -0.35 9.43 3.92
CA GLN A 185 -0.70 10.85 3.95
C GLN A 185 -0.58 11.47 5.34
N ASP A 186 -0.95 10.74 6.40
CA ASP A 186 -0.85 11.22 7.78
C ASP A 186 0.62 11.36 8.22
N GLU A 187 1.45 10.36 7.94
CA GLU A 187 2.87 10.39 8.28
C GLU A 187 3.63 11.41 7.43
N MET A 188 3.30 11.52 6.15
CA MET A 188 3.90 12.52 5.26
C MET A 188 3.57 13.95 5.70
N ARG A 189 2.36 14.23 6.18
CA ARG A 189 2.01 15.55 6.74
C ARG A 189 2.86 15.91 7.94
N ARG A 190 3.12 14.95 8.85
CA ARG A 190 4.01 15.17 10.00
C ARG A 190 5.43 15.45 9.54
N TYR A 191 5.98 14.62 8.66
CA TYR A 191 7.31 14.78 8.10
C TYR A 191 7.47 16.07 7.31
N SER A 192 6.48 16.44 6.49
CA SER A 192 6.47 17.71 5.75
C SER A 192 6.52 18.93 6.66
N ASN A 193 5.88 18.90 7.84
CA ASN A 193 5.97 19.98 8.81
C ASN A 193 7.39 20.11 9.38
N GLU A 194 8.09 19.02 9.65
CA GLU A 194 9.49 19.02 10.10
C GLU A 194 10.42 19.61 9.03
N VAL A 195 10.29 19.11 7.78
CA VAL A 195 11.08 19.61 6.64
C VAL A 195 10.81 21.09 6.37
N ARG A 196 9.56 21.53 6.48
CA ARG A 196 9.22 22.95 6.31
C ARG A 196 9.87 23.85 7.35
N LEU A 197 10.01 23.38 8.58
CA LEU A 197 10.66 24.14 9.65
C LEU A 197 12.18 24.24 9.46
N THR A 198 12.81 23.22 8.86
CA THR A 198 14.26 23.16 8.66
C THR A 198 14.71 23.71 7.31
N HIS A 199 13.95 23.45 6.24
CA HIS A 199 14.33 23.80 4.86
C HIS A 199 13.39 24.81 4.18
N GLY A 200 12.30 25.24 4.85
CA GLY A 200 11.35 26.23 4.33
C GLY A 200 10.40 25.75 3.24
N VAL A 201 10.54 24.51 2.74
CA VAL A 201 9.73 23.95 1.65
C VAL A 201 8.85 22.82 2.16
N PRO A 202 7.53 22.87 1.95
CA PRO A 202 6.64 21.77 2.30
C PRO A 202 6.74 20.66 1.26
N LEU A 203 6.78 19.42 1.72
CA LEU A 203 6.59 18.23 0.90
C LEU A 203 5.11 17.85 0.84
N ALA A 204 4.67 17.37 -0.30
CA ALA A 204 3.33 16.81 -0.44
C ALA A 204 3.41 15.54 -1.28
N MET A 205 2.51 14.60 -1.00
CA MET A 205 2.48 13.33 -1.71
C MET A 205 1.15 13.18 -2.45
N ARG A 206 1.19 12.55 -3.62
CA ARG A 206 0.04 12.12 -4.41
C ARG A 206 -0.06 10.61 -4.37
N VAL A 207 -1.27 10.08 -4.28
CA VAL A 207 -1.49 8.64 -4.30
C VAL A 207 -2.58 8.29 -5.30
N GLY A 208 -2.27 7.31 -6.17
CA GLY A 208 -3.23 6.73 -7.10
C GLY A 208 -3.44 5.25 -6.84
N VAL A 209 -4.69 4.81 -6.78
CA VAL A 209 -5.02 3.41 -6.52
C VAL A 209 -6.02 2.88 -7.52
N ASN A 210 -5.77 1.69 -8.03
CA ASN A 210 -6.72 0.96 -8.87
C ASN A 210 -6.71 -0.54 -8.59
N THR A 211 -7.90 -1.13 -8.63
CA THR A 211 -8.09 -2.57 -8.48
C THR A 211 -8.47 -3.18 -9.82
N GLY A 212 -7.80 -4.26 -10.20
CA GLY A 212 -8.09 -4.97 -11.43
C GLY A 212 -7.23 -6.22 -11.63
N GLU A 213 -7.49 -6.91 -12.73
CA GLU A 213 -6.76 -8.13 -13.07
C GLU A 213 -5.38 -7.81 -13.66
N VAL A 214 -4.40 -8.60 -13.25
CA VAL A 214 -3.04 -8.62 -13.78
C VAL A 214 -2.58 -10.05 -13.97
N VAL A 215 -1.62 -10.24 -14.87
CA VAL A 215 -0.85 -11.49 -14.97
C VAL A 215 0.44 -11.29 -14.21
N MET A 216 0.63 -12.07 -13.14
CA MET A 216 1.87 -12.06 -12.36
C MET A 216 2.91 -12.93 -13.04
N ARG A 217 4.04 -12.36 -13.39
CA ARG A 217 5.20 -13.09 -13.91
C ARG A 217 6.32 -13.04 -12.88
N SER A 218 6.91 -14.21 -12.60
CA SER A 218 8.19 -14.25 -11.90
C SER A 218 9.31 -14.22 -12.95
N ILE A 219 10.14 -13.19 -12.90
CA ILE A 219 11.33 -13.13 -13.74
C ILE A 219 12.46 -13.78 -12.94
N HIS A 220 12.82 -15.00 -13.31
CA HIS A 220 14.01 -15.66 -12.76
C HIS A 220 15.26 -15.06 -13.42
N LYS A 221 15.99 -14.25 -12.70
CA LYS A 221 17.41 -13.98 -12.94
C LYS A 221 18.15 -14.56 -11.73
N ASP A 222 18.82 -15.68 -11.95
CA ASP A 222 19.71 -16.36 -11.01
C ASP A 222 19.25 -16.41 -9.54
N ASP A 223 18.88 -17.56 -9.11
CA ASP A 223 18.66 -18.19 -7.78
C ASP A 223 18.31 -17.36 -6.52
N LEU A 224 18.38 -16.02 -6.53
CA LEU A 224 18.16 -15.19 -5.34
C LEU A 224 17.20 -14.00 -5.52
N ARG A 225 16.66 -13.74 -6.72
CA ARG A 225 15.83 -12.54 -6.98
C ARG A 225 14.70 -12.82 -7.95
N ALA A 226 13.61 -13.38 -7.47
CA ALA A 226 12.37 -13.39 -8.23
C ALA A 226 11.69 -12.04 -8.06
N ASP A 227 11.77 -11.18 -9.09
CA ASP A 227 11.00 -9.95 -9.14
C ASP A 227 9.59 -10.27 -9.65
N TYR A 228 8.57 -9.93 -8.86
CA TYR A 228 7.18 -10.04 -9.26
C TYR A 228 6.79 -8.82 -10.11
N VAL A 229 6.66 -9.03 -11.41
CA VAL A 229 6.25 -7.97 -12.33
C VAL A 229 4.79 -8.21 -12.73
N PRO A 230 3.86 -7.35 -12.31
CA PRO A 230 2.49 -7.40 -12.78
C PRO A 230 2.41 -6.85 -14.20
N VAL A 231 1.84 -7.63 -15.11
CA VAL A 231 1.55 -7.21 -16.48
C VAL A 231 0.04 -7.06 -16.63
N GLY A 232 -0.42 -5.84 -16.90
CA GLY A 232 -1.84 -5.60 -17.11
C GLY A 232 -2.22 -4.12 -17.13
N HIS A 233 -3.41 -3.83 -17.62
CA HIS A 233 -3.95 -2.47 -17.70
C HIS A 233 -4.21 -1.86 -16.30
N ALA A 234 -4.42 -2.71 -15.30
CA ALA A 234 -4.76 -2.27 -13.94
C ALA A 234 -3.68 -1.41 -13.29
N THR A 235 -2.40 -1.72 -13.52
CA THR A 235 -1.26 -0.93 -12.98
C THR A 235 -1.16 0.43 -13.65
N ASN A 236 -1.39 0.49 -14.95
CA ASN A 236 -1.38 1.76 -15.70
C ASN A 236 -2.47 2.72 -15.22
N LEU A 237 -3.66 2.19 -14.89
CA LEU A 237 -4.74 3.00 -14.34
C LEU A 237 -4.38 3.58 -12.97
N ALA A 238 -3.71 2.81 -12.10
CA ALA A 238 -3.26 3.30 -10.81
C ALA A 238 -2.24 4.45 -10.96
N ALA A 239 -1.28 4.33 -11.88
CA ALA A 239 -0.34 5.40 -12.20
C ALA A 239 -1.05 6.66 -12.74
N ARG A 240 -2.13 6.49 -13.55
CA ARG A 240 -2.93 7.63 -14.02
C ARG A 240 -3.72 8.29 -12.89
N MET A 241 -4.22 7.52 -11.92
CA MET A 241 -4.88 8.07 -10.73
C MET A 241 -3.90 8.93 -9.90
N GLU A 242 -2.66 8.46 -9.74
CA GLU A 242 -1.60 9.23 -9.08
C GLU A 242 -1.35 10.57 -9.81
N GLN A 243 -1.20 10.56 -11.14
CA GLN A 243 -0.98 11.77 -11.93
C GLN A 243 -2.14 12.78 -11.85
N MET A 244 -3.36 12.30 -11.65
CA MET A 244 -4.57 13.13 -11.49
C MET A 244 -4.77 13.63 -10.06
N ALA A 245 -4.13 13.00 -9.09
CA ALA A 245 -4.25 13.38 -7.70
C ALA A 245 -3.64 14.75 -7.45
N THR A 246 -4.35 15.59 -6.70
CA THR A 246 -3.79 16.83 -6.17
C THR A 246 -2.82 16.52 -5.02
N PRO A 247 -1.83 17.39 -4.74
CA PRO A 247 -0.94 17.19 -3.60
C PRO A 247 -1.74 17.00 -2.30
N GLY A 248 -1.43 15.93 -1.57
CA GLY A 248 -2.14 15.56 -0.34
C GLY A 248 -3.39 14.70 -0.53
N SER A 249 -3.77 14.34 -1.77
CA SER A 249 -4.97 13.54 -2.05
C SER A 249 -4.67 12.10 -2.47
N ILE A 250 -5.70 11.25 -2.37
CA ILE A 250 -5.70 9.85 -2.80
C ILE A 250 -6.82 9.68 -3.81
N VAL A 251 -6.48 9.31 -5.05
CA VAL A 251 -7.46 9.16 -6.13
C VAL A 251 -7.60 7.71 -6.54
N ILE A 252 -8.85 7.29 -6.73
CA ILE A 252 -9.20 5.91 -7.07
C ILE A 252 -10.14 5.85 -8.27
N THR A 253 -10.16 4.70 -8.94
CA THR A 253 -11.11 4.40 -10.01
C THR A 253 -12.45 3.91 -9.48
N GLU A 254 -13.47 3.91 -10.33
CA GLU A 254 -14.78 3.32 -10.02
C GLU A 254 -14.71 1.82 -9.68
N ASN A 255 -13.77 1.08 -10.29
CA ASN A 255 -13.59 -0.34 -9.96
C ASN A 255 -13.17 -0.53 -8.50
N THR A 256 -12.21 0.26 -8.03
CA THR A 256 -11.81 0.26 -6.62
C THR A 256 -12.97 0.72 -5.73
N LYS A 257 -13.66 1.80 -6.11
CA LYS A 257 -14.81 2.35 -5.36
C LYS A 257 -15.86 1.28 -5.05
N LYS A 258 -16.26 0.46 -6.03
CA LYS A 258 -17.25 -0.61 -5.85
C LYS A 258 -16.90 -1.62 -4.74
N LEU A 259 -15.61 -1.81 -4.48
CA LEU A 259 -15.12 -2.76 -3.48
C LEU A 259 -15.00 -2.15 -2.08
N ILE A 260 -14.96 -0.80 -1.97
CA ILE A 260 -14.62 -0.12 -0.72
C ILE A 260 -15.63 0.95 -0.30
N GLU A 261 -16.64 1.26 -1.10
CA GLU A 261 -17.56 2.41 -0.96
C GLU A 261 -18.24 2.54 0.40
N HIS A 262 -18.33 1.47 1.16
CA HIS A 262 -18.97 1.49 2.47
C HIS A 262 -17.98 1.60 3.63
N TYR A 263 -16.69 1.41 3.34
CA TYR A 263 -15.61 1.44 4.33
C TYR A 263 -14.90 2.78 4.41
N PHE A 264 -15.01 3.58 3.35
CA PHE A 264 -14.32 4.86 3.22
C PHE A 264 -15.28 5.97 2.79
N GLU A 265 -14.95 7.19 3.19
CA GLU A 265 -15.62 8.40 2.73
C GLU A 265 -15.00 8.83 1.41
N LEU A 266 -15.85 9.09 0.41
CA LEU A 266 -15.44 9.36 -0.96
C LEU A 266 -16.09 10.63 -1.49
N ASN A 267 -15.29 11.47 -2.18
CA ASN A 267 -15.76 12.56 -3.01
C ASN A 267 -15.69 12.15 -4.49
N MET A 268 -16.78 12.34 -5.24
CA MET A 268 -16.78 12.12 -6.68
C MET A 268 -16.10 13.32 -7.37
N LEU A 269 -15.00 13.05 -8.08
CA LEU A 269 -14.29 14.07 -8.86
C LEU A 269 -14.84 14.23 -10.28
N GLY A 270 -15.69 13.30 -10.73
CA GLY A 270 -16.30 13.31 -12.05
C GLY A 270 -15.73 12.28 -13.02
N ALA A 271 -16.16 12.38 -14.28
CA ALA A 271 -15.69 11.52 -15.35
C ALA A 271 -14.41 12.08 -15.98
N ALA A 272 -13.36 11.28 -16.03
CA ALA A 272 -12.06 11.64 -16.58
C ALA A 272 -11.77 10.83 -17.86
N ALA A 273 -11.32 11.52 -18.91
CA ALA A 273 -10.78 10.88 -20.10
C ALA A 273 -9.35 10.40 -19.81
N ILE A 274 -9.13 9.09 -19.83
CA ILE A 274 -7.84 8.49 -19.51
C ILE A 274 -7.23 7.94 -20.81
N LYS A 275 -5.98 8.31 -21.09
CA LYS A 275 -5.27 7.83 -22.29
C LYS A 275 -5.21 6.30 -22.30
N GLY A 276 -5.72 5.67 -23.36
CA GLY A 276 -5.76 4.21 -23.50
C GLY A 276 -7.02 3.54 -22.93
N VAL A 277 -8.04 4.34 -22.57
CA VAL A 277 -9.37 3.86 -22.17
C VAL A 277 -10.39 4.51 -23.11
N GLU A 278 -11.25 3.69 -23.76
CA GLU A 278 -12.20 4.15 -24.76
C GLU A 278 -13.29 5.08 -24.19
N ALA A 279 -13.76 4.78 -22.98
CA ALA A 279 -14.81 5.55 -22.31
C ALA A 279 -14.25 6.32 -21.10
N PRO A 280 -14.76 7.53 -20.82
CA PRO A 280 -14.42 8.25 -19.59
C PRO A 280 -14.74 7.40 -18.36
N LEU A 281 -13.83 7.37 -17.40
CA LEU A 281 -14.01 6.66 -16.12
C LEU A 281 -14.34 7.65 -15.01
N ASN A 282 -15.33 7.30 -14.18
CA ASN A 282 -15.57 8.03 -12.95
C ASN A 282 -14.41 7.83 -11.97
N VAL A 283 -13.91 8.91 -11.44
CA VAL A 283 -12.81 8.95 -10.47
C VAL A 283 -13.27 9.56 -9.16
N TYR A 284 -12.69 9.11 -8.07
CA TYR A 284 -13.09 9.47 -6.72
C TYR A 284 -11.86 9.79 -5.88
N GLU A 285 -12.00 10.74 -4.99
CA GLU A 285 -11.03 11.03 -3.94
C GLU A 285 -11.43 10.31 -2.66
N VAL A 286 -10.46 9.72 -1.98
CA VAL A 286 -10.63 9.11 -0.66
C VAL A 286 -10.37 10.18 0.40
N VAL A 287 -11.41 10.58 1.13
CA VAL A 287 -11.34 11.63 2.15
C VAL A 287 -10.91 11.08 3.50
N GLY A 288 -11.38 9.88 3.83
CA GLY A 288 -11.09 9.27 5.12
C GLY A 288 -11.74 7.90 5.31
N VAL A 289 -11.58 7.38 6.52
CA VAL A 289 -12.19 6.11 6.92
C VAL A 289 -13.66 6.34 7.25
N GLY A 290 -14.55 5.57 6.63
CA GLY A 290 -15.97 5.62 6.89
C GLY A 290 -16.38 4.95 8.23
N PRO A 291 -17.64 5.09 8.62
CA PRO A 291 -18.13 4.56 9.90
C PRO A 291 -18.30 3.04 9.93
N LEU A 292 -18.37 2.39 8.76
CA LEU A 292 -18.60 0.95 8.68
C LEU A 292 -17.27 0.19 8.58
N ARG A 293 -17.00 -0.66 9.56
CA ARG A 293 -15.71 -1.36 9.65
C ARG A 293 -15.76 -2.84 9.35
N THR A 294 -16.95 -3.44 9.37
CA THR A 294 -17.12 -4.88 9.17
C THR A 294 -18.05 -5.18 8.01
N ARG A 295 -17.86 -6.34 7.37
CA ARG A 295 -18.76 -6.85 6.30
C ARG A 295 -20.21 -6.93 6.76
N LEU A 296 -20.45 -7.24 8.03
CA LEU A 296 -21.80 -7.30 8.58
C LEU A 296 -22.43 -5.91 8.62
N HIS A 297 -21.73 -4.88 9.06
CA HIS A 297 -22.23 -3.49 9.07
C HIS A 297 -22.59 -3.02 7.66
N VAL A 298 -21.81 -3.41 6.65
CA VAL A 298 -22.14 -3.13 5.25
C VAL A 298 -23.39 -3.88 4.81
N ALA A 299 -23.48 -5.17 5.17
CA ALA A 299 -24.65 -6.00 4.83
C ALA A 299 -25.95 -5.48 5.48
N THR A 300 -25.89 -4.94 6.70
CA THR A 300 -27.08 -4.38 7.37
C THR A 300 -27.66 -3.19 6.61
N ARG A 301 -26.85 -2.34 5.98
CA ARG A 301 -27.33 -1.23 5.15
C ARG A 301 -28.02 -1.69 3.86
N ARG A 302 -27.59 -2.83 3.30
CA ARG A 302 -28.20 -3.41 2.09
C ARG A 302 -29.47 -4.19 2.38
N GLY A 303 -29.79 -4.40 3.65
CA GLY A 303 -30.85 -5.27 4.10
C GLY A 303 -30.37 -6.70 4.33
N LEU A 304 -30.61 -7.20 5.52
CA LEU A 304 -30.25 -8.57 5.90
C LEU A 304 -31.37 -9.52 5.51
N SER A 305 -31.01 -10.73 5.06
CA SER A 305 -31.95 -11.82 4.92
C SER A 305 -32.61 -12.17 6.26
N ARG A 306 -33.79 -12.79 6.23
CA ARG A 306 -34.46 -13.24 7.45
C ARG A 306 -33.54 -14.17 8.25
N PHE A 307 -33.41 -13.88 9.55
CA PHE A 307 -32.68 -14.75 10.46
C PHE A 307 -33.52 -15.97 10.80
N ILE A 308 -33.07 -17.16 10.44
CA ILE A 308 -33.77 -18.41 10.61
C ILE A 308 -32.85 -19.42 11.28
N GLY A 309 -33.41 -20.22 12.18
CA GLY A 309 -32.65 -21.14 13.01
C GLY A 309 -31.91 -20.39 14.14
N ARG A 310 -31.07 -21.06 14.87
CA ARG A 310 -30.25 -20.48 15.97
C ARG A 310 -31.03 -19.99 17.19
N GLN A 311 -32.29 -20.41 17.36
CA GLN A 311 -33.09 -20.06 18.53
C GLN A 311 -32.43 -20.56 19.83
N THR A 312 -31.88 -21.77 19.79
CA THR A 312 -31.17 -22.37 20.94
C THR A 312 -29.96 -21.54 21.34
N GLU A 313 -29.15 -21.11 20.37
CA GLU A 313 -27.97 -20.30 20.62
C GLU A 313 -28.34 -18.92 21.15
N LEU A 314 -29.39 -18.28 20.60
CA LEU A 314 -29.91 -17.02 21.12
C LEU A 314 -30.41 -17.17 22.57
N GLN A 315 -31.11 -18.26 22.88
CA GLN A 315 -31.60 -18.52 24.22
C GLN A 315 -30.45 -18.75 25.23
N GLN A 316 -29.39 -19.42 24.81
CA GLN A 316 -28.18 -19.58 25.63
C GLN A 316 -27.52 -18.23 25.93
N LEU A 317 -27.39 -17.36 24.92
CA LEU A 317 -26.87 -15.99 25.10
C LEU A 317 -27.76 -15.19 26.05
N GLN A 318 -29.08 -15.28 25.90
CA GLN A 318 -30.03 -14.60 26.78
C GLN A 318 -29.93 -15.09 28.23
N THR A 319 -29.84 -16.40 28.45
CA THR A 319 -29.66 -16.98 29.81
C THR A 319 -28.37 -16.48 30.45
N ALA A 320 -27.26 -16.45 29.72
CA ALA A 320 -26.00 -15.93 30.20
C ALA A 320 -26.11 -14.42 30.53
N PHE A 321 -26.81 -13.66 29.72
CA PHE A 321 -27.04 -12.23 29.95
C PHE A 321 -27.90 -11.98 31.20
N ASP A 322 -28.93 -12.79 31.44
CA ASP A 322 -29.78 -12.67 32.61
C ASP A 322 -29.01 -13.02 33.88
N GLN A 323 -28.11 -14.00 33.85
CA GLN A 323 -27.19 -14.32 34.93
C GLN A 323 -26.22 -13.18 35.21
N ALA A 324 -25.66 -12.55 34.17
CA ALA A 324 -24.79 -11.40 34.33
C ALA A 324 -25.53 -10.20 34.94
N ASN A 325 -26.79 -9.94 34.56
CA ASN A 325 -27.65 -8.93 35.18
C ASN A 325 -27.98 -9.22 36.66
N ALA A 326 -27.98 -10.49 37.03
CA ALA A 326 -28.14 -10.93 38.43
C ALA A 326 -26.84 -10.80 39.26
N GLY A 327 -25.76 -10.24 38.68
CA GLY A 327 -24.47 -10.06 39.37
C GLY A 327 -23.46 -11.20 39.16
N HIS A 328 -23.80 -12.21 38.36
CA HIS A 328 -22.90 -13.32 38.06
C HIS A 328 -22.26 -13.13 36.69
N GLY A 329 -21.10 -12.47 36.66
CA GLY A 329 -20.37 -12.22 35.40
C GLY A 329 -20.22 -13.46 34.54
N GLN A 330 -20.48 -13.35 33.23
CA GLN A 330 -20.47 -14.43 32.25
C GLN A 330 -19.47 -14.17 31.13
N ILE A 331 -18.83 -15.25 30.67
CA ILE A 331 -18.00 -15.23 29.43
C ILE A 331 -18.58 -16.30 28.49
N VAL A 332 -18.99 -15.89 27.31
CA VAL A 332 -19.57 -16.79 26.30
C VAL A 332 -18.71 -16.78 25.06
N GLY A 333 -18.16 -17.96 24.66
CA GLY A 333 -17.41 -18.16 23.43
C GLY A 333 -18.29 -18.75 22.33
N VAL A 334 -18.33 -18.12 21.15
CA VAL A 334 -19.01 -18.66 19.96
C VAL A 334 -17.95 -19.08 18.95
N THR A 335 -17.81 -20.39 18.73
CA THR A 335 -16.83 -20.97 17.82
C THR A 335 -17.53 -21.57 16.57
N GLY A 336 -16.79 -21.69 15.47
CA GLY A 336 -17.27 -22.27 14.22
C GLY A 336 -16.45 -21.79 13.03
N GLU A 337 -16.64 -22.44 11.91
CA GLU A 337 -15.94 -22.10 10.65
C GLU A 337 -16.33 -20.70 10.13
N PRO A 338 -15.50 -20.09 9.27
CA PRO A 338 -15.85 -18.87 8.55
C PRO A 338 -17.18 -19.03 7.78
N GLY A 339 -18.00 -17.99 7.78
CA GLY A 339 -19.28 -18.00 7.05
C GLY A 339 -20.47 -18.58 7.81
N LEU A 340 -20.31 -19.28 8.94
CA LEU A 340 -21.43 -19.89 9.70
C LEU A 340 -22.34 -18.89 10.42
N GLY A 341 -22.13 -17.58 10.26
CA GLY A 341 -23.02 -16.56 10.78
C GLY A 341 -22.77 -16.14 12.24
N LYS A 342 -21.58 -16.40 12.81
CA LYS A 342 -21.23 -15.98 14.18
C LYS A 342 -21.51 -14.49 14.45
N SER A 343 -21.02 -13.62 13.57
CA SER A 343 -21.23 -12.16 13.69
C SER A 343 -22.71 -11.79 13.56
N ARG A 344 -23.46 -12.52 12.73
CA ARG A 344 -24.91 -12.32 12.61
C ARG A 344 -25.66 -12.71 13.88
N LEU A 345 -25.25 -13.78 14.55
CA LEU A 345 -25.82 -14.19 15.84
C LEU A 345 -25.66 -13.09 16.90
N PHE A 346 -24.46 -12.50 17.03
CA PHE A 346 -24.23 -11.38 17.94
C PHE A 346 -25.05 -10.14 17.56
N TYR A 347 -25.19 -9.87 16.27
CA TYR A 347 -26.00 -8.75 15.79
C TYR A 347 -27.49 -8.90 16.18
N GLU A 348 -28.07 -10.10 16.01
CA GLU A 348 -29.45 -10.37 16.40
C GLU A 348 -29.66 -10.41 17.92
N PHE A 349 -28.61 -10.72 18.68
CA PHE A 349 -28.65 -10.72 20.13
C PHE A 349 -28.65 -9.30 20.72
N LYS A 350 -28.00 -8.32 20.10
CA LYS A 350 -27.90 -6.94 20.63
C LYS A 350 -29.24 -6.30 21.02
N PRO A 351 -30.29 -6.34 20.21
CA PRO A 351 -31.60 -5.80 20.58
C PRO A 351 -32.22 -6.45 21.81
N LEU A 352 -31.84 -7.67 22.13
CA LEU A 352 -32.34 -8.42 23.30
C LEU A 352 -31.71 -7.97 24.60
N SER A 353 -30.59 -7.26 24.55
CA SER A 353 -29.83 -6.75 25.70
C SER A 353 -30.18 -5.31 26.10
N HIS A 354 -31.45 -4.94 26.09
CA HIS A 354 -31.98 -3.57 26.28
C HIS A 354 -31.61 -2.85 27.60
N ARG A 355 -31.01 -3.52 28.56
CA ARG A 355 -30.74 -2.99 29.92
C ARG A 355 -29.27 -2.62 30.17
N GLY A 356 -28.40 -2.69 29.17
CA GLY A 356 -26.97 -2.47 29.35
C GLY A 356 -26.34 -1.61 28.26
N VAL A 357 -25.12 -1.16 28.54
CA VAL A 357 -24.25 -0.54 27.52
C VAL A 357 -23.60 -1.66 26.71
N VAL A 358 -23.84 -1.72 25.41
CA VAL A 358 -23.20 -2.64 24.51
C VAL A 358 -21.95 -1.97 23.93
N LEU A 359 -20.78 -2.52 24.26
CA LEU A 359 -19.53 -2.13 23.65
C LEU A 359 -19.09 -3.20 22.66
N GLU A 360 -18.69 -2.78 21.47
CA GLU A 360 -18.30 -3.66 20.38
C GLU A 360 -16.87 -3.38 19.95
N ALA A 361 -16.07 -4.43 19.87
CA ALA A 361 -14.74 -4.38 19.30
C ALA A 361 -14.62 -5.48 18.23
N SER A 362 -13.96 -5.15 17.13
CA SER A 362 -13.76 -6.06 16.00
C SER A 362 -12.28 -6.22 15.72
N ALA A 363 -11.81 -7.46 15.69
CA ALA A 363 -10.51 -7.77 15.12
C ALA A 363 -10.65 -7.89 13.61
N VAL A 364 -9.86 -7.12 12.90
CA VAL A 364 -9.78 -7.15 11.44
C VAL A 364 -8.43 -7.70 11.02
N SER A 365 -8.38 -8.43 9.90
CA SER A 365 -7.15 -9.10 9.45
C SER A 365 -5.98 -8.14 9.23
N HIS A 366 -6.25 -6.93 8.74
CA HIS A 366 -5.25 -5.88 8.56
C HIS A 366 -4.88 -5.12 9.86
N GLY A 367 -5.54 -5.43 10.96
CA GLY A 367 -5.28 -4.84 12.28
C GLY A 367 -4.24 -5.58 13.12
N SER A 368 -3.73 -6.73 12.65
CA SER A 368 -2.74 -7.56 13.36
C SER A 368 -1.44 -6.81 13.70
N THR A 369 -1.10 -5.81 12.90
CA THR A 369 0.09 -4.96 13.10
C THR A 369 -0.14 -3.77 14.04
N SER A 370 -1.36 -3.59 14.56
CA SER A 370 -1.69 -2.52 15.52
C SER A 370 -1.96 -3.13 16.90
N PRO A 371 -0.99 -3.08 17.82
CA PRO A 371 -1.16 -3.59 19.15
C PRO A 371 -2.40 -2.98 19.82
N TYR A 372 -3.14 -3.79 20.56
CA TYR A 372 -4.34 -3.37 21.30
C TYR A 372 -5.47 -2.77 20.47
N LEU A 373 -5.48 -2.89 19.12
CA LEU A 373 -6.50 -2.28 18.27
C LEU A 373 -7.93 -2.58 18.73
N PRO A 374 -8.34 -3.81 19.08
CA PRO A 374 -9.70 -4.06 19.58
C PRO A 374 -10.00 -3.33 20.90
N VAL A 375 -9.02 -3.18 21.78
CA VAL A 375 -9.17 -2.45 23.05
C VAL A 375 -9.30 -0.95 22.78
N ILE A 376 -8.49 -0.41 21.88
CA ILE A 376 -8.56 1.00 21.46
C ILE A 376 -9.94 1.32 20.86
N GLU A 377 -10.45 0.44 20.00
CA GLU A 377 -11.78 0.61 19.41
C GLU A 377 -12.91 0.55 20.44
N LEU A 378 -12.80 -0.38 21.40
CA LEU A 378 -13.75 -0.49 22.50
C LEU A 378 -13.74 0.76 23.39
N LEU A 379 -12.56 1.29 23.71
CA LEU A 379 -12.40 2.53 24.49
C LEU A 379 -12.90 3.74 23.70
N LYS A 380 -12.62 3.85 22.42
CA LYS A 380 -13.18 4.93 21.56
C LYS A 380 -14.71 4.88 21.56
N SER A 381 -15.31 3.70 21.48
CA SER A 381 -16.76 3.52 21.57
C SER A 381 -17.28 3.93 22.95
N TYR A 382 -16.62 3.51 24.03
CA TYR A 382 -17.01 3.84 25.39
C TYR A 382 -16.92 5.34 25.67
N PHE A 383 -15.86 6.00 25.27
CA PHE A 383 -15.66 7.44 25.41
C PHE A 383 -16.43 8.25 24.37
N GLN A 384 -17.08 7.59 23.39
CA GLN A 384 -17.84 8.23 22.30
C GLN A 384 -16.97 9.16 21.45
N ILE A 385 -15.69 8.81 21.24
CA ILE A 385 -14.73 9.57 20.43
C ILE A 385 -15.07 9.41 18.96
N GLN A 386 -15.24 10.54 18.26
CA GLN A 386 -15.49 10.58 16.82
C GLN A 386 -14.18 10.77 16.04
N PRO A 387 -14.07 10.24 14.81
CA PRO A 387 -12.85 10.32 14.00
C PRO A 387 -12.34 11.75 13.73
N HIS A 388 -13.27 12.72 13.62
CA HIS A 388 -12.96 14.11 13.22
C HIS A 388 -12.86 15.08 14.40
N GLU A 389 -12.99 14.59 15.65
CA GLU A 389 -12.87 15.46 16.82
C GLU A 389 -11.42 15.88 17.03
N ASP A 390 -11.25 17.14 17.46
CA ASP A 390 -9.97 17.66 17.86
C ASP A 390 -9.46 16.97 19.15
N GLU A 391 -8.17 17.11 19.41
CA GLU A 391 -7.51 16.47 20.53
C GLU A 391 -8.06 16.94 21.87
N ARG A 392 -8.39 18.21 21.98
CA ARG A 392 -8.97 18.79 23.21
C ARG A 392 -10.32 18.16 23.54
N THR A 393 -11.21 18.07 22.58
CA THR A 393 -12.53 17.45 22.74
C THR A 393 -12.40 15.97 23.13
N ARG A 394 -11.49 15.23 22.48
CA ARG A 394 -11.20 13.83 22.85
C ARG A 394 -10.72 13.70 24.30
N ARG A 395 -9.81 14.58 24.71
CA ARG A 395 -9.27 14.63 26.07
C ARG A 395 -10.36 14.92 27.11
N GLU A 396 -11.20 15.91 26.87
CA GLU A 396 -12.32 16.28 27.75
C GLU A 396 -13.31 15.12 27.93
N ARG A 397 -13.62 14.37 26.85
CA ARG A 397 -14.50 13.18 26.93
C ARG A 397 -13.91 12.08 27.79
N VAL A 398 -12.61 11.78 27.64
CA VAL A 398 -11.93 10.76 28.44
C VAL A 398 -11.92 11.17 29.92
N ILE A 399 -11.51 12.40 30.23
CA ILE A 399 -11.49 12.94 31.59
C ILE A 399 -12.89 12.86 32.23
N GLY A 400 -13.90 13.39 31.53
CA GLY A 400 -15.28 13.43 32.04
C GLY A 400 -15.83 12.03 32.37
N LYS A 401 -15.60 11.06 31.50
CA LYS A 401 -16.06 9.69 31.72
C LYS A 401 -15.28 8.98 32.84
N VAL A 402 -13.95 9.11 32.88
CA VAL A 402 -13.11 8.45 33.90
C VAL A 402 -13.38 9.02 35.29
N LEU A 403 -13.37 10.35 35.44
CA LEU A 403 -13.64 10.99 36.73
C LEU A 403 -15.10 10.86 37.18
N GLY A 404 -16.04 10.72 36.21
CA GLY A 404 -17.44 10.43 36.49
C GLY A 404 -17.68 9.01 37.04
N LEU A 405 -16.77 8.05 36.75
CA LEU A 405 -16.82 6.72 37.32
C LEU A 405 -16.26 6.72 38.76
N ASP A 406 -15.02 7.16 38.90
CA ASP A 406 -14.35 7.26 40.21
C ASP A 406 -13.15 8.21 40.07
N ARG A 407 -13.07 9.20 40.96
CA ARG A 407 -11.95 10.14 41.06
C ARG A 407 -10.60 9.48 41.35
N SER A 408 -10.60 8.32 41.98
CA SER A 408 -9.36 7.56 42.21
C SER A 408 -8.67 7.07 40.96
N LEU A 409 -9.41 7.04 39.83
CA LEU A 409 -8.94 6.67 38.52
C LEU A 409 -8.18 7.79 37.78
N GLU A 410 -8.10 9.02 38.35
CA GLU A 410 -7.39 10.14 37.75
C GLU A 410 -5.95 9.78 37.35
N LYS A 411 -5.26 9.01 38.17
CA LYS A 411 -3.90 8.49 37.91
C LYS A 411 -3.79 7.59 36.67
N THR A 412 -4.91 7.09 36.15
CA THR A 412 -4.93 6.23 34.94
C THR A 412 -5.08 7.04 33.63
N LEU A 413 -5.45 8.32 33.69
CA LEU A 413 -5.66 9.17 32.53
C LEU A 413 -4.47 9.20 31.55
N PRO A 414 -3.19 9.31 32.00
CA PRO A 414 -2.06 9.32 31.09
C PRO A 414 -1.95 8.05 30.23
N TYR A 415 -2.33 6.89 30.79
CA TYR A 415 -2.31 5.63 30.06
C TYR A 415 -3.42 5.55 29.01
N PHE A 416 -4.62 6.08 29.31
CA PHE A 416 -5.68 6.20 28.32
C PHE A 416 -5.31 7.15 27.20
N PHE A 417 -4.67 8.28 27.50
CA PHE A 417 -4.22 9.23 26.49
C PHE A 417 -3.18 8.60 25.56
N ALA A 418 -2.17 7.95 26.11
CA ALA A 418 -1.15 7.26 25.33
C ALA A 418 -1.76 6.16 24.44
N LEU A 419 -2.67 5.34 24.97
CA LEU A 419 -3.32 4.25 24.23
C LEU A 419 -4.22 4.78 23.09
N LEU A 420 -4.89 5.92 23.32
CA LEU A 420 -5.81 6.55 22.37
C LEU A 420 -5.11 7.49 21.38
N GLY A 421 -3.80 7.69 21.51
CA GLY A 421 -3.02 8.62 20.71
C GLY A 421 -3.44 10.09 20.95
N ILE A 422 -3.75 10.43 22.19
CA ILE A 422 -4.04 11.78 22.67
C ILE A 422 -2.80 12.21 23.48
N ASP A 423 -2.12 13.30 23.07
CA ASP A 423 -0.94 13.84 23.75
C ASP A 423 0.27 12.86 23.83
N GLU A 424 1.02 12.78 22.71
CA GLU A 424 2.25 11.99 22.65
C GLU A 424 3.45 12.64 23.35
N GLN A 425 3.42 13.96 23.62
CA GLN A 425 4.57 14.71 24.10
C GLN A 425 4.80 14.68 25.60
N SER A 426 3.78 14.33 26.39
CA SER A 426 3.86 14.28 27.86
C SER A 426 3.53 12.93 28.48
N SER A 427 3.61 11.85 27.69
CA SER A 427 3.28 10.51 28.18
C SER A 427 4.28 10.03 29.23
N PRO A 428 3.85 9.62 30.42
CA PRO A 428 4.70 8.93 31.40
C PRO A 428 5.31 7.64 30.86
N LEU A 429 4.71 7.08 29.80
CA LEU A 429 5.21 5.88 29.12
C LEU A 429 6.49 6.17 28.29
N ALA A 430 6.72 7.42 27.91
CA ALA A 430 7.98 7.81 27.27
C ALA A 430 9.20 7.70 28.20
N GLN A 431 8.96 7.70 29.52
CA GLN A 431 9.99 7.54 30.55
C GLN A 431 10.12 6.08 31.05
N MET A 432 9.16 5.21 30.73
CA MET A 432 9.28 3.79 30.97
C MET A 432 9.97 3.16 29.77
N GLU A 433 11.19 2.64 29.97
CA GLU A 433 11.78 1.69 29.04
C GLU A 433 10.82 0.50 28.95
N ILE A 434 9.89 0.57 28.00
CA ILE A 434 9.11 -0.59 27.62
C ILE A 434 10.11 -1.50 26.94
N GLY A 435 10.61 -2.48 27.71
CA GLY A 435 11.43 -3.54 27.17
C GLY A 435 10.73 -4.04 25.93
N ARG A 436 11.43 -3.97 24.80
CA ARG A 436 10.97 -4.50 23.51
C ARG A 436 10.62 -5.96 23.73
N ALA A 437 9.38 -6.25 24.02
CA ALA A 437 8.86 -7.60 23.96
C ALA A 437 8.94 -8.03 22.49
N HIS A 438 9.98 -8.78 22.18
CA HIS A 438 10.03 -9.54 20.95
C HIS A 438 8.96 -10.62 21.07
N VAL A 439 7.89 -10.47 20.30
CA VAL A 439 7.00 -11.56 19.91
C VAL A 439 7.09 -11.70 18.39
#